data_f88ffa35613b11f99533799685db0412
#
_entry.id   f88ffa35613b11f99533799685db0412
#
_cell.length_a   1.000
_cell.length_b   1.000
_cell.length_c   1.000
_cell.angle_alpha   90.00
_cell.angle_beta   90.00
_cell.angle_gamma   90.00
#
_symmetry.space_group_name_H-M   'P 1'
#
loop_
_entity.id
_entity.type
_entity.pdbx_description
1 polymer ?
#
loop_
_entity_poly.entity_id
_entity_poly.type
_entity_poly.pdbx_seq_one_letter_code
_entity_poly.pdbx_strand_id
1 'polypeptide(L)'
;HHTVYASVETLAIMQTRYGEDMAEKQHTVSLGEKLTFNDVTVTFYPAGHILGSTQILLEYGGYKVVVSGDYKRRHDPTCPPFQIVPCDVLITEATFGLPVFEHPPIENEIEKLLHSLRVFPTRCHLVGAYALGKCQRLIIALREAGYHKPIYLHGAQLKLCDLYQQFDIDLGELIPVSQVDDKKELA
;
A
#
# COMPACT_ATOMS: atom_id res chain seq x y z
N HIS A 1 18.88 8.32 7.40
CA HIS A 1 18.35 8.54 8.76
C HIS A 1 19.30 7.93 9.79
N HIS A 2 19.34 8.50 11.05
CA HIS A 2 20.18 7.94 12.10
C HIS A 2 19.53 6.67 12.69
N THR A 3 18.28 6.77 13.15
CA THR A 3 17.52 5.63 13.68
C THR A 3 16.10 5.66 13.15
N VAL A 4 15.59 4.52 12.69
CA VAL A 4 14.22 4.35 12.20
C VAL A 4 13.53 3.23 12.97
N TYR A 5 12.31 3.50 13.42
CA TYR A 5 11.38 2.55 14.02
C TYR A 5 10.18 2.41 13.08
N ALA A 6 9.91 1.22 12.59
CA ALA A 6 8.78 0.97 11.69
C ALA A 6 8.35 -0.50 11.68
N SER A 7 7.21 -0.81 11.08
CA SER A 7 6.84 -2.21 10.80
C SER A 7 7.88 -2.89 9.90
N VAL A 8 7.95 -4.20 9.94
CA VAL A 8 8.90 -4.96 9.10
C VAL A 8 8.68 -4.69 7.62
N GLU A 9 7.42 -4.57 7.19
CA GLU A 9 7.05 -4.28 5.81
C GLU A 9 7.46 -2.86 5.40
N THR A 10 7.27 -1.88 6.28
CA THR A 10 7.71 -0.50 6.01
C THR A 10 9.24 -0.41 5.88
N LEU A 11 9.99 -1.09 6.74
CA LEU A 11 11.46 -1.16 6.62
C LEU A 11 11.87 -1.80 5.29
N ALA A 12 11.24 -2.91 4.90
CA ALA A 12 11.52 -3.58 3.63
C ALA A 12 11.19 -2.70 2.41
N ILE A 13 10.09 -1.95 2.45
CA ILE A 13 9.73 -0.96 1.42
C ILE A 13 10.79 0.15 1.35
N MET A 14 11.23 0.67 2.50
CA MET A 14 12.27 1.70 2.56
C MET A 14 13.59 1.21 1.98
N GLN A 15 14.02 0.00 2.33
CA GLN A 15 15.24 -0.63 1.77
C GLN A 15 15.12 -0.82 0.25
N THR A 16 13.98 -1.31 -0.22
CA THR A 16 13.73 -1.50 -1.67
C THR A 16 13.81 -0.18 -2.45
N ARG A 17 13.39 0.93 -1.86
CA ARG A 17 13.34 2.26 -2.50
C ARG A 17 14.62 3.06 -2.36
N TYR A 18 15.28 2.97 -1.22
CA TYR A 18 16.39 3.87 -0.84
C TYR A 18 17.72 3.15 -0.64
N GLY A 19 17.72 1.81 -0.71
CA GLY A 19 18.89 0.98 -0.46
C GLY A 19 19.07 0.63 1.03
N GLU A 20 20.02 -0.24 1.30
CA GLU A 20 20.29 -0.76 2.64
C GLU A 20 20.78 0.32 3.62
N ASP A 21 21.47 1.35 3.09
CA ASP A 21 22.02 2.46 3.88
C ASP A 21 20.97 3.54 4.24
N MET A 22 19.68 3.25 4.10
CA MET A 22 18.59 4.21 4.36
C MET A 22 18.57 4.73 5.81
N ALA A 23 19.13 3.97 6.76
CA ALA A 23 19.28 4.33 8.16
C ALA A 23 20.47 3.61 8.79
N GLU A 24 21.16 4.27 9.74
CA GLU A 24 22.28 3.66 10.49
C GLU A 24 21.79 2.54 11.43
N LYS A 25 20.59 2.73 12.00
CA LYS A 25 19.92 1.73 12.86
C LYS A 25 18.48 1.58 12.46
N GLN A 26 18.02 0.34 12.43
CA GLN A 26 16.66 -0.02 12.07
C GLN A 26 16.06 -0.87 13.18
N HIS A 27 14.88 -0.51 13.66
CA HIS A 27 14.15 -1.23 14.68
C HIS A 27 12.78 -1.62 14.14
N THR A 28 12.56 -2.91 14.02
CA THR A 28 11.22 -3.44 13.69
C THR A 28 10.32 -3.28 14.91
N VAL A 29 9.11 -2.76 14.67
CA VAL A 29 8.08 -2.58 15.69
C VAL A 29 6.85 -3.38 15.29
N SER A 30 6.37 -4.23 16.19
CA SER A 30 5.12 -4.96 15.98
C SER A 30 3.90 -4.08 16.25
N LEU A 31 2.79 -4.37 15.56
CA LEU A 31 1.53 -3.68 15.83
C LEU A 31 1.10 -3.92 17.28
N GLY A 32 0.73 -2.86 17.99
CA GLY A 32 0.35 -2.89 19.39
C GLY A 32 1.52 -2.95 20.37
N GLU A 33 2.77 -3.08 19.90
CA GLU A 33 3.95 -3.02 20.74
C GLU A 33 4.13 -1.61 21.31
N LYS A 34 4.44 -1.55 22.62
CA LYS A 34 4.68 -0.29 23.33
C LYS A 34 6.18 -0.02 23.46
N LEU A 35 6.60 1.08 22.86
CA LEU A 35 7.95 1.61 23.00
C LEU A 35 7.91 2.79 23.97
N THR A 36 8.93 2.94 24.81
CA THR A 36 9.04 4.07 25.74
C THR A 36 10.28 4.90 25.42
N PHE A 37 10.07 6.18 25.18
CA PHE A 37 11.11 7.17 24.96
C PHE A 37 10.99 8.25 26.05
N ASN A 38 11.85 8.21 27.04
CA ASN A 38 11.72 8.99 28.29
C ASN A 38 10.34 8.74 28.92
N ASP A 39 9.48 9.78 28.98
CA ASP A 39 8.14 9.72 29.60
C ASP A 39 7.02 9.52 28.56
N VAL A 40 7.35 9.33 27.27
CA VAL A 40 6.39 9.13 26.19
C VAL A 40 6.31 7.66 25.80
N THR A 41 5.10 7.11 25.83
CA THR A 41 4.83 5.79 25.26
C THR A 41 4.35 5.93 23.83
N VAL A 42 4.91 5.13 22.92
CA VAL A 42 4.61 5.12 21.49
C VAL A 42 4.07 3.74 21.11
N THR A 43 2.93 3.69 20.44
CA THR A 43 2.33 2.43 20.00
C THR A 43 1.89 2.56 18.53
N PHE A 44 2.17 1.53 17.73
CA PHE A 44 1.83 1.49 16.30
C PHE A 44 0.55 0.70 16.09
N TYR A 45 -0.38 1.27 15.33
CA TYR A 45 -1.65 0.64 14.95
C TYR A 45 -1.81 0.64 13.43
N PRO A 46 -2.58 -0.31 12.84
CA PRO A 46 -2.78 -0.36 11.40
C PRO A 46 -3.45 0.92 10.87
N ALA A 47 -2.93 1.48 9.79
CA ALA A 47 -3.52 2.62 9.09
C ALA A 47 -4.40 2.21 7.90
N GLY A 48 -4.34 0.95 7.44
CA GLY A 48 -5.18 0.43 6.36
C GLY A 48 -4.89 1.00 4.97
N HIS A 49 -3.78 1.71 4.80
CA HIS A 49 -3.49 2.48 3.58
C HIS A 49 -2.71 1.66 2.53
N ILE A 50 -1.58 1.10 2.91
CA ILE A 50 -0.72 0.22 2.11
C ILE A 50 -0.09 -0.82 3.03
N LEU A 51 0.60 -1.81 2.47
CA LEU A 51 1.39 -2.79 3.21
C LEU A 51 2.32 -2.10 4.22
N GLY A 52 2.23 -2.50 5.50
CA GLY A 52 3.04 -1.97 6.59
C GLY A 52 2.67 -0.56 7.08
N SER A 53 1.64 0.10 6.50
CA SER A 53 1.23 1.44 6.95
C SER A 53 0.67 1.44 8.36
N THR A 54 1.15 2.39 9.18
CA THR A 54 0.74 2.53 10.58
C THR A 54 0.35 3.95 10.94
N GLN A 55 -0.61 4.08 11.83
CA GLN A 55 -0.83 5.27 12.63
C GLN A 55 -0.11 5.13 13.98
N ILE A 56 0.27 6.24 14.58
CA ILE A 56 1.09 6.27 15.79
C ILE A 56 0.30 6.90 16.92
N LEU A 57 0.11 6.14 18.01
CA LEU A 57 -0.39 6.65 19.28
C LEU A 57 0.77 7.09 20.17
N LEU A 58 0.72 8.33 20.65
CA LEU A 58 1.62 8.90 21.64
C LEU A 58 0.86 9.10 22.95
N GLU A 59 1.37 8.56 24.05
CA GLU A 59 0.79 8.72 25.39
C GLU A 59 1.78 9.42 26.31
N TYR A 60 1.36 10.56 26.89
CA TYR A 60 2.15 11.35 27.82
C TYR A 60 1.26 12.10 28.82
N GLY A 61 1.57 12.02 30.12
CA GLY A 61 0.86 12.77 31.16
C GLY A 61 -0.65 12.53 31.21
N GLY A 62 -1.11 11.34 30.79
CA GLY A 62 -2.54 10.99 30.70
C GLY A 62 -3.22 11.42 29.40
N TYR A 63 -2.55 12.17 28.51
CA TYR A 63 -3.04 12.57 27.20
C TYR A 63 -2.67 11.56 26.11
N LYS A 64 -3.54 11.43 25.14
CA LYS A 64 -3.39 10.56 23.96
C LYS A 64 -3.44 11.37 22.68
N VAL A 65 -2.37 11.31 21.89
CA VAL A 65 -2.28 11.95 20.58
C VAL A 65 -2.12 10.87 19.53
N VAL A 66 -2.96 10.86 18.49
CA VAL A 66 -2.79 9.98 17.35
C VAL A 66 -2.32 10.78 16.14
N VAL A 67 -1.25 10.30 15.51
CA VAL A 67 -0.78 10.77 14.20
C VAL A 67 -1.16 9.72 13.17
N SER A 68 -2.09 10.03 12.26
CA SER A 68 -2.66 9.04 11.36
C SER A 68 -1.68 8.58 10.26
N GLY A 69 -0.75 9.46 9.83
CA GLY A 69 -0.14 9.30 8.52
C GLY A 69 -1.22 9.23 7.43
N ASP A 70 -0.88 8.69 6.27
CA ASP A 70 -1.87 8.35 5.26
C ASP A 70 -2.67 7.13 5.72
N TYR A 71 -3.99 7.20 5.67
CA TYR A 71 -4.86 6.12 6.13
C TYR A 71 -6.02 5.85 5.19
N LYS A 72 -6.61 4.65 5.31
CA LYS A 72 -7.79 4.27 4.54
C LYS A 72 -8.74 3.42 5.39
N ARG A 73 -10.00 3.86 5.49
CA ARG A 73 -11.04 3.16 6.24
C ARG A 73 -11.73 2.04 5.43
N ARG A 74 -11.68 2.14 4.10
CA ARG A 74 -12.18 1.07 3.23
C ARG A 74 -11.20 -0.09 3.24
N HIS A 75 -11.73 -1.30 3.14
CA HIS A 75 -10.90 -2.49 3.07
C HIS A 75 -9.87 -2.43 1.95
N ASP A 76 -8.66 -2.83 2.26
CA ASP A 76 -7.58 -3.05 1.30
C ASP A 76 -7.02 -4.44 1.52
N PRO A 77 -7.09 -5.33 0.51
CA PRO A 77 -6.63 -6.71 0.66
C PRO A 77 -5.10 -6.83 0.81
N THR A 78 -4.36 -5.74 0.60
CA THR A 78 -2.88 -5.73 0.67
C THR A 78 -2.33 -5.42 2.05
N CYS A 79 -3.17 -5.10 3.04
CA CYS A 79 -2.72 -4.69 4.37
C CYS A 79 -3.78 -4.94 5.45
N PRO A 80 -3.39 -4.96 6.74
CA PRO A 80 -4.33 -5.01 7.84
C PRO A 80 -5.32 -3.83 7.80
N PRO A 81 -6.60 -4.03 8.16
CA PRO A 81 -7.62 -2.99 8.12
C PRO A 81 -7.30 -1.86 9.12
N PHE A 82 -7.76 -0.64 8.79
CA PHE A 82 -7.65 0.52 9.67
C PHE A 82 -8.27 0.23 11.05
N GLN A 83 -7.54 0.55 12.09
CA GLN A 83 -8.00 0.42 13.47
C GLN A 83 -8.35 1.79 14.06
N ILE A 84 -9.54 1.93 14.64
CA ILE A 84 -9.92 3.13 15.38
C ILE A 84 -9.19 3.15 16.72
N VAL A 85 -8.42 4.21 16.98
CA VAL A 85 -7.68 4.42 18.23
C VAL A 85 -8.25 5.63 18.94
N PRO A 86 -8.87 5.48 20.12
CA PRO A 86 -9.35 6.61 20.91
C PRO A 86 -8.22 7.55 21.32
N CYS A 87 -8.41 8.86 21.15
CA CYS A 87 -7.40 9.87 21.46
C CYS A 87 -8.06 11.19 21.87
N ASP A 88 -7.28 12.05 22.54
CA ASP A 88 -7.66 13.40 22.90
C ASP A 88 -7.37 14.37 21.74
N VAL A 89 -6.31 14.10 20.97
CA VAL A 89 -5.88 14.89 19.82
C VAL A 89 -5.60 13.98 18.64
N LEU A 90 -6.18 14.30 17.48
CA LEU A 90 -5.90 13.63 16.21
C LEU A 90 -5.15 14.58 15.25
N ILE A 91 -3.97 14.18 14.83
CA ILE A 91 -3.22 14.81 13.74
C ILE A 91 -3.45 13.94 12.50
N THR A 92 -4.19 14.46 11.52
CA THR A 92 -4.65 13.66 10.37
C THR A 92 -4.29 14.31 9.04
N GLU A 93 -4.07 13.49 8.03
CA GLU A 93 -4.06 13.91 6.62
C GLU A 93 -5.47 14.35 6.19
N ALA A 94 -5.56 15.13 5.11
CA ALA A 94 -6.81 15.61 4.54
C ALA A 94 -6.77 15.67 3.01
N THR A 95 -6.05 14.74 2.37
CA THR A 95 -5.84 14.70 0.92
C THR A 95 -7.17 14.74 0.14
N PHE A 96 -8.17 14.00 0.62
CA PHE A 96 -9.52 13.95 0.06
C PHE A 96 -10.58 14.45 1.04
N GLY A 97 -10.22 15.44 1.87
CA GLY A 97 -11.08 15.96 2.93
C GLY A 97 -12.24 16.84 2.45
N LEU A 98 -12.28 17.23 1.17
CA LEU A 98 -13.37 18.02 0.62
C LEU A 98 -14.52 17.12 0.14
N PRO A 99 -15.79 17.51 0.32
CA PRO A 99 -16.95 16.72 -0.12
C PRO A 99 -17.02 16.43 -1.61
N VAL A 100 -16.31 17.20 -2.43
CA VAL A 100 -16.25 17.00 -3.89
C VAL A 100 -15.53 15.69 -4.28
N PHE A 101 -14.70 15.14 -3.40
CA PHE A 101 -13.97 13.90 -3.64
C PHE A 101 -14.86 12.68 -3.29
N GLU A 102 -15.74 12.35 -4.19
CA GLU A 102 -16.52 11.12 -4.12
C GLU A 102 -15.74 9.98 -4.82
N HIS A 103 -15.50 8.91 -4.09
CA HIS A 103 -14.84 7.73 -4.63
C HIS A 103 -15.86 6.59 -4.76
N PRO A 104 -16.24 6.18 -5.98
CA PRO A 104 -17.08 5.01 -6.18
C PRO A 104 -16.42 3.74 -5.62
N PRO A 105 -17.19 2.66 -5.41
CA PRO A 105 -16.63 1.34 -5.09
C PRO A 105 -15.63 0.92 -6.16
N ILE A 106 -14.53 0.29 -5.73
CA ILE A 106 -13.46 -0.14 -6.65
C ILE A 106 -14.00 -1.15 -7.68
N GLU A 107 -14.95 -1.97 -7.29
CA GLU A 107 -15.60 -2.98 -8.11
C GLU A 107 -16.23 -2.36 -9.37
N ASN A 108 -16.82 -1.19 -9.25
CA ASN A 108 -17.41 -0.46 -10.39
C ASN A 108 -16.34 -0.02 -11.40
N GLU A 109 -15.19 0.41 -10.92
CA GLU A 109 -14.08 0.84 -11.79
C GLU A 109 -13.38 -0.36 -12.44
N ILE A 110 -13.23 -1.46 -11.70
CA ILE A 110 -12.71 -2.72 -12.25
C ILE A 110 -13.63 -3.26 -13.33
N GLU A 111 -14.95 -3.26 -13.11
CA GLU A 111 -15.92 -3.73 -14.13
C GLU A 111 -15.83 -2.90 -15.41
N LYS A 112 -15.65 -1.57 -15.35
CA LYS A 112 -15.42 -0.71 -16.52
C LYS A 112 -14.18 -1.14 -17.30
N LEU A 113 -13.07 -1.42 -16.59
CA LEU A 113 -11.83 -1.88 -17.20
C LEU A 113 -12.01 -3.26 -17.85
N LEU A 114 -12.62 -4.21 -17.16
CA LEU A 114 -12.90 -5.55 -17.68
C LEU A 114 -13.87 -5.50 -18.87
N HIS A 115 -14.87 -4.61 -18.83
CA HIS A 115 -15.77 -4.38 -19.97
C HIS A 115 -14.99 -3.86 -21.17
N SER A 116 -14.10 -2.89 -20.99
CA SER A 116 -13.25 -2.37 -22.07
C SER A 116 -12.36 -3.45 -22.68
N LEU A 117 -11.75 -4.32 -21.86
CA LEU A 117 -10.97 -5.47 -22.32
C LEU A 117 -11.81 -6.45 -23.18
N ARG A 118 -13.09 -6.67 -22.81
CA ARG A 118 -14.01 -7.52 -23.60
C ARG A 118 -14.41 -6.89 -24.93
N VAL A 119 -14.64 -5.57 -24.94
CA VAL A 119 -15.08 -4.83 -26.15
C VAL A 119 -13.91 -4.64 -27.13
N PHE A 120 -12.70 -4.47 -26.62
CA PHE A 120 -11.51 -4.21 -27.43
C PHE A 120 -10.40 -5.25 -27.19
N PRO A 121 -10.65 -6.54 -27.49
CA PRO A 121 -9.75 -7.64 -27.14
C PRO A 121 -8.40 -7.62 -27.84
N THR A 122 -8.27 -6.83 -28.92
CA THR A 122 -7.02 -6.69 -29.70
C THR A 122 -6.27 -5.40 -29.41
N ARG A 123 -6.71 -4.65 -28.38
CA ARG A 123 -6.06 -3.39 -28.00
C ARG A 123 -5.31 -3.56 -26.68
N CYS A 124 -4.10 -3.04 -26.63
CA CYS A 124 -3.38 -2.89 -25.38
C CYS A 124 -4.08 -1.85 -24.49
N HIS A 125 -4.34 -2.20 -23.24
CA HIS A 125 -4.90 -1.31 -22.23
C HIS A 125 -3.78 -0.84 -21.28
N LEU A 126 -3.49 0.46 -21.30
CA LEU A 126 -2.48 1.06 -20.43
C LEU A 126 -3.16 1.66 -19.19
N VAL A 127 -2.73 1.20 -18.03
CA VAL A 127 -3.26 1.69 -16.74
C VAL A 127 -2.14 2.35 -15.95
N GLY A 128 -2.29 3.65 -15.66
CA GLY A 128 -1.37 4.40 -14.81
C GLY A 128 -1.69 4.19 -13.33
N ALA A 129 -0.70 3.72 -12.56
CA ALA A 129 -0.81 3.57 -11.12
C ALA A 129 0.51 3.94 -10.43
N TYR A 130 0.42 4.47 -9.20
CA TYR A 130 1.62 4.61 -8.36
C TYR A 130 2.24 3.24 -8.09
N ALA A 131 3.56 3.16 -8.17
CA ALA A 131 4.30 1.91 -8.01
C ALA A 131 4.12 1.27 -6.62
N LEU A 132 3.89 2.07 -5.58
CA LEU A 132 3.64 1.60 -4.21
C LEU A 132 2.15 1.75 -3.85
N GLY A 133 1.54 0.67 -3.41
CA GLY A 133 0.18 0.59 -2.88
C GLY A 133 -0.89 0.51 -3.98
N LYS A 134 -1.05 1.53 -4.82
CA LYS A 134 -2.11 1.55 -5.85
C LYS A 134 -1.96 0.46 -6.90
N CYS A 135 -0.74 0.19 -7.36
CA CYS A 135 -0.47 -0.86 -8.34
C CYS A 135 -0.90 -2.23 -7.79
N GLN A 136 -0.43 -2.60 -6.61
CA GLN A 136 -0.71 -3.90 -5.99
C GLN A 136 -2.20 -4.07 -5.68
N ARG A 137 -2.84 -3.05 -5.11
CA ARG A 137 -4.28 -3.05 -4.86
C ARG A 137 -5.09 -3.25 -6.14
N LEU A 138 -4.72 -2.56 -7.22
CA LEU A 138 -5.39 -2.69 -8.52
C LEU A 138 -5.25 -4.11 -9.07
N ILE A 139 -4.05 -4.69 -8.99
CA ILE A 139 -3.79 -6.06 -9.44
C ILE A 139 -4.71 -7.03 -8.68
N ILE A 140 -4.74 -6.95 -7.34
CA ILE A 140 -5.61 -7.84 -6.54
C ILE A 140 -7.07 -7.65 -6.91
N ALA A 141 -7.55 -6.42 -7.04
CA ALA A 141 -8.94 -6.17 -7.41
C ALA A 141 -9.30 -6.77 -8.78
N LEU A 142 -8.36 -6.79 -9.74
CA LEU A 142 -8.51 -7.49 -11.01
C LEU A 142 -8.58 -9.01 -10.82
N ARG A 143 -7.70 -9.58 -9.97
CA ARG A 143 -7.70 -11.03 -9.67
C ARG A 143 -9.00 -11.46 -9.00
N GLU A 144 -9.47 -10.71 -8.01
CA GLU A 144 -10.76 -10.95 -7.32
C GLU A 144 -11.96 -10.86 -8.29
N ALA A 145 -11.88 -9.99 -9.30
CA ALA A 145 -12.88 -9.89 -10.35
C ALA A 145 -12.74 -10.96 -11.46
N GLY A 146 -11.85 -11.95 -11.30
CA GLY A 146 -11.67 -13.08 -12.21
C GLY A 146 -10.73 -12.85 -13.39
N TYR A 147 -9.93 -11.79 -13.38
CA TYR A 147 -8.90 -11.57 -14.40
C TYR A 147 -7.62 -12.31 -14.02
N HIS A 148 -7.39 -13.49 -14.57
CA HIS A 148 -6.24 -14.35 -14.25
C HIS A 148 -5.16 -14.38 -15.35
N LYS A 149 -5.32 -13.58 -16.40
CA LYS A 149 -4.28 -13.47 -17.44
C LYS A 149 -3.04 -12.73 -16.89
N PRO A 150 -1.86 -12.92 -17.53
CA PRO A 150 -0.66 -12.17 -17.17
C PRO A 150 -0.91 -10.65 -17.17
N ILE A 151 -0.31 -9.95 -16.21
CA ILE A 151 -0.29 -8.48 -16.16
C ILE A 151 1.13 -8.03 -16.44
N TYR A 152 1.27 -7.16 -17.43
CA TYR A 152 2.57 -6.65 -17.85
C TYR A 152 2.92 -5.39 -17.05
N LEU A 153 4.09 -5.36 -16.43
CA LEU A 153 4.53 -4.29 -15.56
C LEU A 153 5.73 -3.53 -16.12
N HIS A 154 5.68 -2.20 -15.98
CA HIS A 154 6.86 -1.37 -16.17
C HIS A 154 7.90 -1.64 -15.05
N GLY A 155 9.19 -1.59 -15.38
CA GLY A 155 10.28 -1.96 -14.47
C GLY A 155 10.27 -1.26 -13.10
N ALA A 156 9.75 -0.02 -13.03
CA ALA A 156 9.63 0.73 -11.76
C ALA A 156 8.68 0.09 -10.74
N GLN A 157 7.78 -0.80 -11.17
CA GLN A 157 6.77 -1.43 -10.32
C GLN A 157 7.21 -2.83 -9.84
N LEU A 158 8.12 -3.48 -10.58
CA LEU A 158 8.49 -4.87 -10.35
C LEU A 158 9.00 -5.13 -8.93
N LYS A 159 10.04 -4.40 -8.50
CA LYS A 159 10.66 -4.60 -7.18
C LYS A 159 9.65 -4.51 -6.02
N LEU A 160 8.68 -3.61 -6.14
CA LEU A 160 7.66 -3.45 -5.10
C LEU A 160 6.58 -4.54 -5.19
N CYS A 161 6.23 -5.01 -6.40
CA CYS A 161 5.34 -6.16 -6.54
C CYS A 161 5.99 -7.44 -6.02
N ASP A 162 7.27 -7.68 -6.34
CA ASP A 162 8.04 -8.81 -5.81
C ASP A 162 8.10 -8.77 -4.27
N LEU A 163 8.29 -7.56 -3.70
CA LEU A 163 8.27 -7.39 -2.25
C LEU A 163 6.92 -7.74 -1.63
N TYR A 164 5.81 -7.32 -2.23
CA TYR A 164 4.46 -7.68 -1.76
C TYR A 164 4.25 -9.20 -1.78
N GLN A 165 4.72 -9.89 -2.83
CA GLN A 165 4.66 -11.35 -2.91
C GLN A 165 5.51 -12.03 -1.82
N GLN A 166 6.66 -11.45 -1.42
CA GLN A 166 7.45 -11.94 -0.28
C GLN A 166 6.72 -11.82 1.07
N PHE A 167 5.72 -10.95 1.17
CA PHE A 167 4.82 -10.82 2.31
C PHE A 167 3.49 -11.56 2.11
N ASP A 168 3.50 -12.64 1.31
CA ASP A 168 2.37 -13.54 1.08
C ASP A 168 1.14 -12.88 0.42
N ILE A 169 1.34 -11.76 -0.29
CA ILE A 169 0.28 -11.11 -1.05
C ILE A 169 0.33 -11.62 -2.50
N ASP A 170 -0.59 -12.50 -2.84
CA ASP A 170 -0.66 -13.12 -4.16
C ASP A 170 -1.15 -12.12 -5.22
N LEU A 171 -0.23 -11.68 -6.07
CA LEU A 171 -0.51 -10.80 -7.21
C LEU A 171 -0.75 -11.58 -8.51
N GLY A 172 -0.61 -12.91 -8.49
CA GLY A 172 -0.68 -13.76 -9.67
C GLY A 172 0.49 -13.55 -10.62
N GLU A 173 0.32 -13.92 -11.89
CA GLU A 173 1.39 -13.83 -12.89
C GLU A 173 1.63 -12.40 -13.34
N LEU A 174 2.86 -11.92 -13.15
CA LEU A 174 3.36 -10.60 -13.52
C LEU A 174 4.54 -10.73 -14.47
N ILE A 175 4.50 -10.06 -15.60
CA ILE A 175 5.54 -10.12 -16.63
C ILE A 175 6.16 -8.73 -16.82
N PRO A 176 7.50 -8.59 -16.77
CA PRO A 176 8.15 -7.34 -17.14
C PRO A 176 7.91 -7.01 -18.62
N VAL A 177 7.46 -5.79 -18.92
CA VAL A 177 7.28 -5.34 -20.32
C VAL A 177 8.58 -5.50 -21.14
N SER A 178 9.74 -5.41 -20.50
CA SER A 178 11.04 -5.61 -21.16
C SER A 178 11.30 -7.03 -21.67
N GLN A 179 10.50 -8.01 -21.24
CA GLN A 179 10.59 -9.41 -21.70
C GLN A 179 9.63 -9.73 -22.86
N VAL A 180 8.86 -8.75 -23.30
CA VAL A 180 7.93 -8.91 -24.42
C VAL A 180 8.63 -8.55 -25.72
N ASP A 181 8.91 -9.55 -26.56
CA ASP A 181 9.61 -9.38 -27.83
C ASP A 181 8.68 -8.80 -28.93
N ASP A 182 7.41 -9.21 -28.97
CA ASP A 182 6.42 -8.69 -29.91
C ASP A 182 5.34 -7.89 -29.14
N LYS A 183 5.22 -6.59 -29.49
CA LYS A 183 4.17 -5.72 -28.93
C LYS A 183 2.74 -6.21 -29.16
N LYS A 184 2.54 -7.14 -30.09
CA LYS A 184 1.24 -7.79 -30.32
C LYS A 184 0.84 -8.72 -29.17
N GLU A 185 1.79 -9.19 -28.35
CA GLU A 185 1.51 -10.00 -27.16
C GLU A 185 0.87 -9.16 -26.05
N LEU A 186 0.93 -7.84 -26.13
CA LEU A 186 0.31 -6.90 -25.18
C LEU A 186 -1.16 -6.56 -25.51
N ALA A 187 -1.72 -7.15 -26.56
CA ALA A 187 -3.08 -6.90 -27.00
C ALA A 187 -4.08 -7.97 -26.53
#